data_31cf32503fae94e075f1ba61c834c24c
#
_entry.id   31cf32503fae94e075f1ba61c834c24c
#
_cell.length_a   1.000
_cell.length_b   1.000
_cell.length_c   1.000
_cell.angle_alpha   90.00
_cell.angle_beta   90.00
_cell.angle_gamma   90.00
#
_symmetry.space_group_name_H-M   'P 1'
#
loop_
_entity.id
_entity.type
_entity.pdbx_description
1 polymer ?
#
loop_
_entity_poly.entity_id
_entity_poly.type
_entity_poly.pdbx_seq_one_letter_code
_entity_poly.pdbx_strand_id
1 'polypeptide(L)'
;MKQNKYDDSVFFSEYENMPRSTKGLNGAGEWPVLKALLPEFKNKSVLDLGCGFGWHCRYAREQQACSVIGVDISEKMLQKAHEMTSDPSISYINMPIEDINFPDSQFDIIISSLAFHYIKSFEAICKKTYRFLKPGGSLVFSVEHPIFTSRNEQDWYYDSQGNRLHWPVDNYQTEGVRNTTFLTENVIKYHRTFSTYINDLIHAGFKINAVKEPMATEEMVKNVPEMKDENRRPMFLIILAEK
;
A
#
# COMPACT_ATOMS: atom_id res chain seq x y z
N MET A 1 5.18 -10.42 18.31
CA MET A 1 4.11 -9.38 18.27
C MET A 1 4.25 -8.64 16.95
N LYS A 2 3.17 -8.44 16.22
CA LYS A 2 3.18 -7.63 14.99
C LYS A 2 3.34 -6.17 15.37
N GLN A 3 4.18 -5.43 14.64
CA GLN A 3 4.36 -4.02 14.92
C GLN A 3 3.10 -3.24 14.51
N ASN A 4 2.57 -2.43 15.43
CA ASN A 4 1.49 -1.48 15.18
C ASN A 4 1.95 -0.06 15.54
N LYS A 5 2.70 0.58 14.65
CA LYS A 5 3.18 1.97 14.84
C LYS A 5 2.05 2.99 14.74
N TYR A 6 0.99 2.67 14.04
CA TYR A 6 -0.12 3.59 13.79
C TYR A 6 -0.99 3.86 15.02
N ASP A 7 -0.84 3.07 16.12
CA ASP A 7 -1.45 3.36 17.42
C ASP A 7 -0.51 4.12 18.36
N ASP A 8 0.78 4.29 18.00
CA ASP A 8 1.67 5.23 18.70
C ASP A 8 1.17 6.65 18.52
N SER A 9 1.09 7.42 19.62
CA SER A 9 0.47 8.75 19.59
C SER A 9 1.25 9.77 18.76
N VAL A 10 2.59 9.69 18.79
CA VAL A 10 3.45 10.59 18.03
C VAL A 10 3.36 10.25 16.55
N PHE A 11 3.50 8.97 16.22
CA PHE A 11 3.39 8.51 14.84
C PHE A 11 2.03 8.88 14.24
N PHE A 12 0.95 8.61 14.96
CA PHE A 12 -0.41 8.91 14.49
C PHE A 12 -0.62 10.40 14.25
N SER A 13 -0.16 11.26 15.17
CA SER A 13 -0.27 12.72 15.01
C SER A 13 0.47 13.23 13.79
N GLU A 14 1.71 12.72 13.54
CA GLU A 14 2.46 13.08 12.33
C GLU A 14 1.78 12.56 11.06
N TYR A 15 1.22 11.33 11.11
CA TYR A 15 0.51 10.74 9.97
C TYR A 15 -0.76 11.53 9.60
N GLU A 16 -1.53 12.01 10.60
CA GLU A 16 -2.72 12.82 10.34
C GLU A 16 -2.43 14.10 9.55
N ASN A 17 -1.20 14.65 9.67
CA ASN A 17 -0.78 15.86 8.97
C ASN A 17 -0.24 15.60 7.55
N MET A 18 -0.04 14.35 7.16
CA MET A 18 0.45 14.03 5.81
C MET A 18 -0.57 14.41 4.72
N PRO A 19 -0.10 14.78 3.52
CA PRO A 19 -0.99 15.10 2.40
C PRO A 19 -2.03 14.01 2.10
N ARG A 20 -1.66 12.72 2.20
CA ARG A 20 -2.58 11.59 1.99
C ARG A 20 -3.67 11.48 3.07
N SER A 21 -3.41 12.01 4.26
CA SER A 21 -4.39 12.04 5.35
C SER A 21 -5.30 13.26 5.25
N THR A 22 -4.74 14.44 4.94
CA THR A 22 -5.47 15.72 4.90
C THR A 22 -6.23 15.95 3.59
N LYS A 23 -5.69 15.47 2.45
CA LYS A 23 -6.27 15.61 1.11
C LYS A 23 -6.83 14.30 0.55
N GLY A 24 -6.80 13.23 1.35
CA GLY A 24 -7.25 11.90 0.95
C GLY A 24 -6.47 11.33 -0.24
N LEU A 25 -7.16 10.63 -1.11
CA LEU A 25 -6.57 9.99 -2.28
C LEU A 25 -5.83 10.98 -3.20
N ASN A 26 -6.30 12.21 -3.30
CA ASN A 26 -5.64 13.25 -4.10
C ASN A 26 -4.30 13.71 -3.52
N GLY A 27 -4.05 13.44 -2.25
CA GLY A 27 -2.77 13.69 -1.59
C GLY A 27 -1.79 12.51 -1.66
N ALA A 28 -2.19 11.38 -2.24
CA ALA A 28 -1.35 10.19 -2.39
C ALA A 28 -0.70 10.16 -3.78
N GLY A 29 0.64 10.23 -3.81
CA GLY A 29 1.39 10.37 -5.08
C GLY A 29 1.23 9.21 -6.05
N GLU A 30 1.00 8.01 -5.54
CA GLU A 30 0.75 6.81 -6.35
C GLU A 30 -0.69 6.70 -6.88
N TRP A 31 -1.62 7.48 -6.32
CA TRP A 31 -3.06 7.34 -6.60
C TRP A 31 -3.46 7.44 -8.07
N PRO A 32 -2.99 8.40 -8.87
CA PRO A 32 -3.39 8.48 -10.28
C PRO A 32 -3.12 7.19 -11.06
N VAL A 33 -1.97 6.55 -10.79
CA VAL A 33 -1.57 5.29 -11.44
C VAL A 33 -2.32 4.10 -10.85
N LEU A 34 -2.48 4.04 -9.52
CA LEU A 34 -3.26 3.00 -8.86
C LEU A 34 -4.71 3.03 -9.34
N LYS A 35 -5.34 4.22 -9.36
CA LYS A 35 -6.71 4.43 -9.84
C LYS A 35 -6.91 3.92 -11.27
N ALA A 36 -5.94 4.16 -12.16
CA ALA A 36 -6.02 3.73 -13.56
C ALA A 36 -5.94 2.19 -13.75
N LEU A 37 -5.47 1.47 -12.73
CA LEU A 37 -5.40 0.00 -12.72
C LEU A 37 -6.59 -0.65 -12.02
N LEU A 38 -7.39 0.11 -11.28
CA LEU A 38 -8.56 -0.45 -10.57
C LEU A 38 -9.62 -0.90 -11.58
N PRO A 39 -10.19 -2.12 -11.41
CA PRO A 39 -11.29 -2.58 -12.23
C PRO A 39 -12.59 -1.84 -11.92
N GLU A 40 -13.65 -2.11 -12.69
CA GLU A 40 -14.98 -1.57 -12.43
C GLU A 40 -15.53 -2.11 -11.10
N PHE A 41 -16.00 -1.21 -10.23
CA PHE A 41 -16.52 -1.54 -8.89
C PHE A 41 -18.03 -1.82 -8.85
N LYS A 42 -18.76 -1.42 -9.87
CA LYS A 42 -20.22 -1.51 -9.87
C LYS A 42 -20.71 -2.93 -9.57
N ASN A 43 -21.52 -3.06 -8.50
CA ASN A 43 -22.05 -4.31 -7.99
C ASN A 43 -20.99 -5.33 -7.52
N LYS A 44 -19.78 -4.89 -7.20
CA LYS A 44 -18.67 -5.75 -6.75
C LYS A 44 -18.54 -5.76 -5.22
N SER A 45 -18.11 -6.90 -4.68
CA SER A 45 -17.66 -7.04 -3.29
C SER A 45 -16.17 -6.75 -3.20
N VAL A 46 -15.78 -5.87 -2.27
CA VAL A 46 -14.41 -5.34 -2.18
C VAL A 46 -13.83 -5.61 -0.80
N LEU A 47 -12.55 -5.97 -0.76
CA LEU A 47 -11.74 -6.06 0.45
C LEU A 47 -10.57 -5.08 0.34
N ASP A 48 -10.40 -4.20 1.35
CA ASP A 48 -9.28 -3.27 1.44
C ASP A 48 -8.37 -3.67 2.62
N LEU A 49 -7.15 -4.10 2.31
CA LEU A 49 -6.18 -4.63 3.26
C LEU A 49 -5.15 -3.56 3.66
N GLY A 50 -5.18 -3.14 4.92
CA GLY A 50 -4.47 -1.98 5.43
C GLY A 50 -5.20 -0.70 5.05
N CYS A 51 -6.50 -0.65 5.35
CA CYS A 51 -7.40 0.40 4.85
C CYS A 51 -7.16 1.78 5.47
N GLY A 52 -6.42 1.88 6.58
CA GLY A 52 -6.15 3.13 7.29
C GLY A 52 -7.44 3.92 7.59
N PHE A 53 -7.51 5.16 7.15
CA PHE A 53 -8.70 6.03 7.29
C PHE A 53 -9.86 5.65 6.34
N GLY A 54 -9.79 4.52 5.63
CA GLY A 54 -10.87 4.01 4.77
C GLY A 54 -11.08 4.80 3.47
N TRP A 55 -10.06 5.49 2.96
CA TRP A 55 -10.18 6.27 1.72
C TRP A 55 -10.54 5.42 0.51
N HIS A 56 -9.90 4.27 0.33
CA HIS A 56 -10.23 3.36 -0.78
C HIS A 56 -11.58 2.68 -0.57
N CYS A 57 -11.97 2.40 0.69
CA CYS A 57 -13.29 1.86 1.00
C CYS A 57 -14.41 2.80 0.55
N ARG A 58 -14.31 4.09 0.90
CA ARG A 58 -15.29 5.11 0.46
C ARG A 58 -15.26 5.29 -1.05
N TYR A 59 -14.08 5.37 -1.65
CA TYR A 59 -13.95 5.44 -3.11
C TYR A 59 -14.64 4.26 -3.81
N ALA A 60 -14.45 3.03 -3.35
CA ALA A 60 -15.11 1.87 -3.93
C ALA A 60 -16.65 1.99 -3.87
N ARG A 61 -17.20 2.51 -2.76
CA ARG A 61 -18.63 2.78 -2.63
C ARG A 61 -19.10 3.91 -3.54
N GLU A 62 -18.36 4.99 -3.67
CA GLU A 62 -18.62 6.06 -4.64
C GLU A 62 -18.69 5.53 -6.08
N GLN A 63 -17.87 4.49 -6.38
CA GLN A 63 -17.89 3.76 -7.65
C GLN A 63 -18.91 2.61 -7.67
N GLN A 64 -19.91 2.61 -6.76
CA GLN A 64 -21.04 1.68 -6.72
C GLN A 64 -20.70 0.22 -6.36
N ALA A 65 -19.60 -0.03 -5.63
CA ALA A 65 -19.38 -1.37 -5.06
C ALA A 65 -20.59 -1.77 -4.18
N CYS A 66 -21.03 -3.03 -4.20
CA CYS A 66 -22.19 -3.47 -3.41
C CYS A 66 -21.86 -3.59 -1.91
N SER A 67 -20.64 -3.97 -1.57
CA SER A 67 -20.16 -4.08 -0.20
C SER A 67 -18.65 -3.88 -0.14
N VAL A 68 -18.16 -3.32 0.96
CA VAL A 68 -16.75 -3.10 1.19
C VAL A 68 -16.39 -3.53 2.61
N ILE A 69 -15.32 -4.30 2.75
CA ILE A 69 -14.70 -4.61 4.04
C ILE A 69 -13.31 -3.97 4.05
N GLY A 70 -13.05 -3.10 5.03
CA GLY A 70 -11.73 -2.56 5.32
C GLY A 70 -11.11 -3.30 6.51
N VAL A 71 -9.85 -3.68 6.40
CA VAL A 71 -9.11 -4.32 7.50
C VAL A 71 -7.89 -3.48 7.83
N ASP A 72 -7.70 -3.18 9.11
CA ASP A 72 -6.50 -2.52 9.60
C ASP A 72 -6.14 -3.03 11.00
N ILE A 73 -4.84 -3.03 11.32
CA ILE A 73 -4.35 -3.42 12.65
C ILE A 73 -4.54 -2.32 13.70
N SER A 74 -4.62 -1.06 13.25
CA SER A 74 -4.67 0.11 14.11
C SER A 74 -6.10 0.48 14.50
N GLU A 75 -6.36 0.50 15.81
CA GLU A 75 -7.65 0.99 16.34
C GLU A 75 -7.85 2.47 16.05
N LYS A 76 -6.81 3.31 16.17
CA LYS A 76 -6.88 4.74 15.88
C LYS A 76 -7.23 5.02 14.43
N MET A 77 -6.63 4.27 13.50
CA MET A 77 -6.95 4.37 12.08
C MET A 77 -8.40 4.03 11.81
N LEU A 78 -8.89 2.94 12.38
CA LEU A 78 -10.29 2.51 12.20
C LEU A 78 -11.29 3.44 12.91
N GLN A 79 -10.94 4.00 14.06
CA GLN A 79 -11.77 5.02 14.69
C GLN A 79 -11.97 6.20 13.74
N LYS A 80 -10.89 6.70 13.13
CA LYS A 80 -10.95 7.77 12.14
C LYS A 80 -11.76 7.38 10.90
N ALA A 81 -11.58 6.14 10.42
CA ALA A 81 -12.36 5.61 9.31
C ALA A 81 -13.87 5.60 9.61
N HIS A 82 -14.26 5.19 10.83
CA HIS A 82 -15.66 5.22 11.27
C HIS A 82 -16.21 6.66 11.37
N GLU A 83 -15.44 7.60 11.92
CA GLU A 83 -15.84 9.02 12.01
C GLU A 83 -16.09 9.64 10.62
N MET A 84 -15.37 9.18 9.61
CA MET A 84 -15.45 9.68 8.23
C MET A 84 -16.43 8.90 7.34
N THR A 85 -17.09 7.87 7.87
CA THR A 85 -17.92 6.94 7.07
C THR A 85 -19.31 6.83 7.65
N SER A 86 -20.34 7.12 6.84
CA SER A 86 -21.76 6.94 7.18
C SER A 86 -22.46 5.86 6.33
N ASP A 87 -21.76 5.23 5.38
CA ASP A 87 -22.32 4.21 4.49
C ASP A 87 -22.37 2.85 5.19
N PRO A 88 -23.57 2.26 5.43
CA PRO A 88 -23.71 0.99 6.12
C PRO A 88 -23.19 -0.21 5.30
N SER A 89 -22.87 -0.02 4.03
CA SER A 89 -22.27 -1.04 3.17
C SER A 89 -20.74 -1.13 3.31
N ILE A 90 -20.13 -0.29 4.17
CA ILE A 90 -18.73 -0.38 4.55
C ILE A 90 -18.64 -0.94 5.97
N SER A 91 -17.88 -2.01 6.13
CA SER A 91 -17.54 -2.58 7.44
C SER A 91 -16.04 -2.49 7.67
N TYR A 92 -15.64 -2.14 8.89
CA TYR A 92 -14.23 -2.12 9.28
C TYR A 92 -13.95 -3.21 10.32
N ILE A 93 -12.82 -3.91 10.15
CA ILE A 93 -12.38 -5.00 11.03
C ILE A 93 -10.99 -4.67 11.57
N ASN A 94 -10.86 -4.58 12.91
CA ASN A 94 -9.57 -4.44 13.56
C ASN A 94 -8.87 -5.79 13.64
N MET A 95 -7.93 -6.00 12.73
CA MET A 95 -7.18 -7.26 12.61
C MET A 95 -5.90 -7.05 11.80
N PRO A 96 -4.80 -7.71 12.18
CA PRO A 96 -3.62 -7.79 11.31
C PRO A 96 -3.96 -8.49 9.99
N ILE A 97 -3.41 -7.98 8.88
CA ILE A 97 -3.61 -8.58 7.54
C ILE A 97 -3.19 -10.06 7.52
N GLU A 98 -2.15 -10.44 8.26
CA GLU A 98 -1.69 -11.83 8.31
C GLU A 98 -2.71 -12.79 8.97
N ASP A 99 -3.62 -12.28 9.79
CA ASP A 99 -4.58 -13.09 10.54
C ASP A 99 -5.95 -13.21 9.87
N ILE A 100 -6.19 -12.46 8.78
CA ILE A 100 -7.45 -12.52 8.04
C ILE A 100 -7.77 -13.96 7.61
N ASN A 101 -9.04 -14.30 7.72
CA ASN A 101 -9.55 -15.56 7.20
C ASN A 101 -11.00 -15.35 6.73
N PHE A 102 -11.19 -15.26 5.44
CA PHE A 102 -12.49 -15.12 4.80
C PHE A 102 -12.85 -16.40 4.04
N PRO A 103 -14.14 -16.62 3.76
CA PRO A 103 -14.58 -17.68 2.85
C PRO A 103 -13.90 -17.59 1.49
N ASP A 104 -13.78 -18.73 0.85
CA ASP A 104 -13.26 -18.83 -0.52
C ASP A 104 -14.20 -18.12 -1.50
N SER A 105 -13.62 -17.45 -2.48
CA SER A 105 -14.39 -16.78 -3.56
C SER A 105 -15.43 -15.78 -3.05
N GLN A 106 -15.10 -15.03 -2.01
CA GLN A 106 -16.00 -14.02 -1.43
C GLN A 106 -15.93 -12.67 -2.15
N PHE A 107 -14.75 -12.27 -2.61
CA PHE A 107 -14.50 -10.92 -3.13
C PHE A 107 -14.29 -10.92 -4.64
N ASP A 108 -14.79 -9.87 -5.29
CA ASP A 108 -14.49 -9.57 -6.68
C ASP A 108 -13.18 -8.81 -6.83
N ILE A 109 -12.89 -7.93 -5.85
CA ILE A 109 -11.72 -7.04 -5.88
C ILE A 109 -11.09 -7.04 -4.50
N ILE A 110 -9.76 -7.17 -4.46
CA ILE A 110 -8.95 -6.92 -3.26
C ILE A 110 -7.99 -5.77 -3.56
N ILE A 111 -7.96 -4.77 -2.68
CA ILE A 111 -7.06 -3.62 -2.76
C ILE A 111 -6.13 -3.65 -1.55
N SER A 112 -4.89 -3.20 -1.74
CA SER A 112 -4.00 -2.86 -0.63
C SER A 112 -3.07 -1.72 -1.07
N SER A 113 -3.12 -0.60 -0.38
CA SER A 113 -2.26 0.54 -0.69
C SER A 113 -1.24 0.75 0.41
N LEU A 114 0.05 0.57 0.05
CA LEU A 114 1.21 0.79 0.92
C LEU A 114 1.16 0.06 2.28
N ALA A 115 0.64 -1.18 2.30
CA ALA A 115 0.56 -1.99 3.51
C ALA A 115 1.41 -3.27 3.45
N PHE A 116 1.58 -3.90 2.29
CA PHE A 116 2.22 -5.21 2.20
C PHE A 116 3.73 -5.22 2.50
N HIS A 117 4.41 -4.09 2.47
CA HIS A 117 5.81 -4.01 2.89
C HIS A 117 5.98 -4.04 4.43
N TYR A 118 4.89 -3.96 5.21
CA TYR A 118 4.92 -4.20 6.66
C TYR A 118 4.70 -5.67 7.04
N ILE A 119 4.41 -6.54 6.08
CA ILE A 119 4.05 -7.95 6.32
C ILE A 119 5.26 -8.85 6.15
N LYS A 120 5.47 -9.76 7.12
CA LYS A 120 6.62 -10.67 7.12
C LYS A 120 6.57 -11.69 5.97
N SER A 121 5.42 -12.27 5.66
CA SER A 121 5.27 -13.29 4.61
C SER A 121 4.30 -12.82 3.54
N PHE A 122 4.83 -12.27 2.45
CA PHE A 122 4.03 -11.85 1.30
C PHE A 122 3.46 -13.07 0.56
N GLU A 123 4.23 -14.15 0.44
CA GLU A 123 3.77 -15.42 -0.14
C GLU A 123 2.48 -15.93 0.53
N ALA A 124 2.43 -15.91 1.87
CA ALA A 124 1.23 -16.35 2.59
C ALA A 124 0.01 -15.46 2.29
N ILE A 125 0.23 -14.14 2.12
CA ILE A 125 -0.84 -13.21 1.74
C ILE A 125 -1.28 -13.43 0.30
N CYS A 126 -0.39 -13.68 -0.63
CA CYS A 126 -0.74 -14.03 -2.01
C CYS A 126 -1.67 -15.26 -2.04
N LYS A 127 -1.33 -16.33 -1.31
CA LYS A 127 -2.16 -17.55 -1.21
C LYS A 127 -3.54 -17.24 -0.61
N LYS A 128 -3.62 -16.43 0.46
CA LYS A 128 -4.89 -16.05 1.07
C LYS A 128 -5.75 -15.21 0.14
N THR A 129 -5.19 -14.16 -0.45
CA THR A 129 -5.92 -13.26 -1.35
C THR A 129 -6.40 -14.00 -2.60
N TYR A 130 -5.58 -14.90 -3.16
CA TYR A 130 -5.99 -15.77 -4.26
C TYR A 130 -7.21 -16.63 -3.88
N ARG A 131 -7.20 -17.24 -2.70
CA ARG A 131 -8.32 -18.05 -2.21
C ARG A 131 -9.60 -17.23 -2.03
N PHE A 132 -9.49 -16.03 -1.46
CA PHE A 132 -10.63 -15.15 -1.18
C PHE A 132 -11.25 -14.54 -2.44
N LEU A 133 -10.47 -14.37 -3.51
CA LEU A 133 -10.98 -13.86 -4.77
C LEU A 133 -11.87 -14.88 -5.48
N LYS A 134 -12.93 -14.40 -6.10
CA LYS A 134 -13.72 -15.14 -7.08
C LYS A 134 -12.88 -15.41 -8.33
N PRO A 135 -13.21 -16.46 -9.14
CA PRO A 135 -12.61 -16.59 -10.47
C PRO A 135 -12.80 -15.31 -11.30
N GLY A 136 -11.73 -14.82 -11.91
CA GLY A 136 -11.69 -13.53 -12.63
C GLY A 136 -11.64 -12.29 -11.70
N GLY A 137 -11.54 -12.48 -10.39
CA GLY A 137 -11.37 -11.39 -9.44
C GLY A 137 -9.96 -10.82 -9.45
N SER A 138 -9.82 -9.57 -9.05
CA SER A 138 -8.57 -8.80 -9.15
C SER A 138 -7.97 -8.45 -7.80
N LEU A 139 -6.64 -8.60 -7.68
CA LEU A 139 -5.82 -8.03 -6.62
C LEU A 139 -5.05 -6.83 -7.18
N VAL A 140 -5.26 -5.65 -6.62
CA VAL A 140 -4.51 -4.44 -6.96
C VAL A 140 -3.81 -3.92 -5.71
N PHE A 141 -2.51 -3.78 -5.74
CA PHE A 141 -1.79 -3.28 -4.57
C PHE A 141 -0.62 -2.39 -4.94
N SER A 142 -0.25 -1.52 -4.00
CA SER A 142 0.98 -0.74 -4.03
C SER A 142 1.86 -1.07 -2.83
N VAL A 143 3.17 -1.04 -3.04
CA VAL A 143 4.20 -1.16 -2.00
C VAL A 143 5.30 -0.14 -2.23
N GLU A 144 6.09 0.15 -1.21
CA GLU A 144 7.38 0.79 -1.42
C GLU A 144 8.23 -0.06 -2.36
N HIS A 145 8.86 0.58 -3.34
CA HIS A 145 9.62 -0.12 -4.36
C HIS A 145 10.85 -0.84 -3.76
N PRO A 146 11.24 -2.02 -4.26
CA PRO A 146 12.44 -2.72 -3.80
C PRO A 146 13.73 -1.88 -3.81
N ILE A 147 13.91 -1.00 -4.78
CA ILE A 147 15.03 -0.05 -4.79
C ILE A 147 14.97 0.90 -3.59
N PHE A 148 13.76 1.35 -3.23
CA PHE A 148 13.55 2.24 -2.09
C PHE A 148 13.82 1.52 -0.75
N THR A 149 13.41 0.27 -0.61
CA THR A 149 13.55 -0.51 0.63
C THR A 149 14.86 -1.29 0.74
N SER A 150 15.77 -1.23 -0.24
CA SER A 150 17.02 -2.00 -0.23
C SER A 150 17.90 -1.69 0.99
N ARG A 151 17.91 -0.46 1.45
CA ARG A 151 18.65 0.03 2.61
C ARG A 151 17.72 0.47 3.74
N ASN A 152 18.23 0.46 4.98
CA ASN A 152 17.47 0.93 6.15
C ASN A 152 17.23 2.44 6.13
N GLU A 153 18.20 3.20 5.64
CA GLU A 153 18.19 4.67 5.68
C GLU A 153 17.09 5.26 4.80
N GLN A 154 16.77 4.60 3.67
CA GLN A 154 15.79 5.06 2.70
C GLN A 154 15.95 6.54 2.33
N ASP A 155 17.20 6.96 2.13
CA ASP A 155 17.58 8.34 1.88
C ASP A 155 18.63 8.47 0.76
N TRP A 156 18.75 9.69 0.25
CA TRP A 156 19.71 10.08 -0.76
C TRP A 156 21.14 10.10 -0.23
N TYR A 157 22.09 9.97 -1.12
CA TYR A 157 23.46 10.33 -0.84
C TYR A 157 23.66 11.81 -1.19
N TYR A 158 24.26 12.57 -0.27
CA TYR A 158 24.43 14.01 -0.38
C TYR A 158 25.90 14.39 -0.53
N ASP A 159 26.17 15.51 -1.21
CA ASP A 159 27.48 16.14 -1.18
C ASP A 159 27.69 16.95 0.12
N SER A 160 28.88 17.54 0.24
CA SER A 160 29.24 18.39 1.41
C SER A 160 28.40 19.67 1.52
N GLN A 161 27.65 20.03 0.48
CA GLN A 161 26.77 21.21 0.44
C GLN A 161 25.31 20.85 0.65
N GLY A 162 24.99 19.55 0.86
CA GLY A 162 23.63 19.06 1.06
C GLY A 162 22.83 18.86 -0.24
N ASN A 163 23.48 18.82 -1.40
CA ASN A 163 22.80 18.49 -2.65
C ASN A 163 22.65 16.99 -2.82
N ARG A 164 21.49 16.54 -3.31
CA ARG A 164 21.21 15.13 -3.61
C ARG A 164 22.01 14.66 -4.81
N LEU A 165 23.00 13.78 -4.60
CA LEU A 165 23.85 13.23 -5.65
C LEU A 165 23.22 12.05 -6.36
N HIS A 166 22.89 10.99 -5.63
CA HIS A 166 22.26 9.78 -6.16
C HIS A 166 21.49 9.05 -5.06
N TRP A 167 20.61 8.13 -5.47
CA TRP A 167 19.98 7.19 -4.55
C TRP A 167 20.86 5.95 -4.44
N PRO A 168 21.43 5.64 -3.26
CA PRO A 168 22.27 4.47 -3.10
C PRO A 168 21.43 3.20 -3.02
N VAL A 169 21.81 2.19 -3.78
CA VAL A 169 21.23 0.85 -3.73
C VAL A 169 22.30 -0.12 -3.23
N ASP A 170 22.03 -0.76 -2.10
CA ASP A 170 22.90 -1.78 -1.52
C ASP A 170 22.04 -2.83 -0.80
N ASN A 171 22.59 -4.02 -0.59
CA ASN A 171 21.90 -5.14 0.06
C ASN A 171 20.55 -5.54 -0.60
N TYR A 172 20.37 -5.22 -1.88
CA TYR A 172 19.15 -5.51 -2.64
C TYR A 172 18.80 -7.00 -2.69
N GLN A 173 19.81 -7.88 -2.77
CA GLN A 173 19.60 -9.33 -2.79
C GLN A 173 19.38 -9.93 -1.39
N THR A 174 19.64 -9.15 -0.33
CA THR A 174 19.46 -9.60 1.05
C THR A 174 18.09 -9.19 1.54
N GLU A 175 17.11 -10.06 1.34
CA GLU A 175 15.73 -9.84 1.76
C GLU A 175 15.57 -9.91 3.28
N GLY A 176 14.47 -9.34 3.79
CA GLY A 176 14.12 -9.42 5.20
C GLY A 176 13.91 -8.05 5.86
N VAL A 177 14.11 -8.02 7.15
CA VAL A 177 13.81 -6.84 7.98
C VAL A 177 14.66 -5.64 7.61
N ARG A 178 13.98 -4.49 7.49
CA ARG A 178 14.60 -3.16 7.49
C ARG A 178 14.03 -2.37 8.66
N ASN A 179 14.93 -1.88 9.50
CA ASN A 179 14.56 -0.93 10.56
C ASN A 179 14.78 0.47 10.04
N THR A 180 13.70 1.19 9.77
CA THR A 180 13.72 2.47 9.07
C THR A 180 13.22 3.60 9.95
N THR A 181 13.46 4.83 9.52
CA THR A 181 12.81 6.03 10.07
C THR A 181 11.73 6.47 9.08
N PHE A 182 10.48 6.45 9.53
CA PHE A 182 9.34 6.99 8.80
C PHE A 182 8.40 7.63 9.82
N LEU A 183 8.29 8.95 9.82
CA LEU A 183 7.61 9.77 10.83
C LEU A 183 8.24 9.63 12.23
N THR A 184 8.54 8.41 12.66
CA THR A 184 9.30 8.10 13.89
C THR A 184 10.36 7.05 13.60
N GLU A 185 11.27 6.86 14.54
CA GLU A 185 12.28 5.80 14.47
C GLU A 185 11.69 4.40 14.69
N ASN A 186 12.48 3.39 14.33
CA ASN A 186 12.18 1.97 14.56
C ASN A 186 10.89 1.50 13.89
N VAL A 187 10.65 1.93 12.65
CA VAL A 187 9.59 1.41 11.79
C VAL A 187 10.12 0.17 11.05
N ILE A 188 9.54 -0.97 11.36
CA ILE A 188 9.93 -2.24 10.74
C ILE A 188 9.20 -2.40 9.42
N LYS A 189 9.98 -2.57 8.35
CA LYS A 189 9.51 -2.95 7.02
C LYS A 189 10.22 -4.22 6.57
N TYR A 190 9.67 -4.90 5.58
CA TYR A 190 10.25 -6.11 5.01
C TYR A 190 10.64 -5.83 3.56
N HIS A 191 11.93 -5.75 3.32
CA HIS A 191 12.48 -5.67 1.98
C HIS A 191 12.30 -7.01 1.27
N ARG A 192 11.85 -6.95 0.02
CA ARG A 192 11.80 -8.05 -0.95
C ARG A 192 12.31 -7.55 -2.28
N THR A 193 12.94 -8.43 -3.05
CA THR A 193 13.32 -8.09 -4.41
C THR A 193 12.07 -7.95 -5.30
N PHE A 194 12.20 -7.25 -6.40
CA PHE A 194 11.15 -7.20 -7.42
C PHE A 194 10.75 -8.62 -7.88
N SER A 195 11.76 -9.50 -8.07
CA SER A 195 11.52 -10.89 -8.47
C SER A 195 10.66 -11.64 -7.46
N THR A 196 10.86 -11.44 -6.15
CA THR A 196 10.07 -12.09 -5.11
C THR A 196 8.61 -11.65 -5.15
N TYR A 197 8.33 -10.34 -5.31
CA TYR A 197 6.94 -9.89 -5.48
C TYR A 197 6.25 -10.55 -6.67
N ILE A 198 6.94 -10.66 -7.81
CA ILE A 198 6.38 -11.26 -9.03
C ILE A 198 6.19 -12.77 -8.86
N ASN A 199 7.21 -13.47 -8.37
CA ASN A 199 7.18 -14.93 -8.26
C ASN A 199 6.19 -15.42 -7.20
N ASP A 200 6.04 -14.74 -6.07
CA ASP A 200 5.05 -15.10 -5.05
C ASP A 200 3.62 -15.04 -5.59
N LEU A 201 3.32 -14.04 -6.44
CA LEU A 201 2.02 -13.95 -7.13
C LEU A 201 1.82 -15.10 -8.11
N ILE A 202 2.82 -15.38 -8.95
CA ILE A 202 2.77 -16.49 -9.93
C ILE A 202 2.60 -17.84 -9.22
N HIS A 203 3.37 -18.09 -8.16
CA HIS A 203 3.28 -19.33 -7.38
C HIS A 203 1.94 -19.49 -6.65
N ALA A 204 1.29 -18.38 -6.28
CA ALA A 204 -0.06 -18.42 -5.73
C ALA A 204 -1.15 -18.70 -6.79
N GLY A 205 -0.82 -18.63 -8.08
CA GLY A 205 -1.73 -18.88 -9.20
C GLY A 205 -2.23 -17.61 -9.91
N PHE A 206 -1.78 -16.43 -9.51
CA PHE A 206 -2.19 -15.18 -10.16
C PHE A 206 -1.60 -15.03 -11.57
N LYS A 207 -2.41 -14.47 -12.47
CA LYS A 207 -1.96 -13.89 -13.73
C LYS A 207 -1.67 -12.40 -13.51
N ILE A 208 -0.44 -11.98 -13.78
CA ILE A 208 -0.05 -10.56 -13.65
C ILE A 208 -0.49 -9.82 -14.92
N ASN A 209 -1.38 -8.85 -14.77
CA ASN A 209 -1.92 -8.08 -15.89
C ASN A 209 -1.20 -6.74 -16.09
N ALA A 210 -0.67 -6.14 -15.00
CA ALA A 210 0.12 -4.93 -15.11
C ALA A 210 1.10 -4.78 -13.93
N VAL A 211 2.25 -4.19 -14.23
CA VAL A 211 3.22 -3.72 -13.24
C VAL A 211 3.55 -2.28 -13.59
N LYS A 212 3.50 -1.37 -12.62
CA LYS A 212 3.73 0.07 -12.80
C LYS A 212 4.65 0.60 -11.72
N GLU A 213 5.52 1.52 -12.13
CA GLU A 213 6.39 2.32 -11.27
C GLU A 213 5.99 3.78 -11.47
N PRO A 214 5.17 4.34 -10.56
CA PRO A 214 4.68 5.72 -10.69
C PRO A 214 5.81 6.74 -10.69
N MET A 215 5.68 7.74 -11.55
CA MET A 215 6.52 8.92 -11.58
C MET A 215 5.74 10.13 -11.08
N ALA A 216 6.43 11.13 -10.53
CA ALA A 216 5.82 12.42 -10.23
C ALA A 216 5.36 13.09 -11.53
N THR A 217 4.12 13.55 -11.55
CA THR A 217 3.56 14.26 -12.71
C THR A 217 4.11 15.69 -12.78
N GLU A 218 4.00 16.34 -13.95
CA GLU A 218 4.39 17.75 -14.12
C GLU A 218 3.65 18.66 -13.12
N GLU A 219 2.38 18.37 -12.84
CA GLU A 219 1.58 19.10 -11.86
C GLU A 219 2.13 18.93 -10.43
N MET A 220 2.49 17.72 -10.04
CA MET A 220 3.13 17.45 -8.74
C MET A 220 4.45 18.21 -8.61
N VAL A 221 5.30 18.17 -9.63
CA VAL A 221 6.58 18.90 -9.64
C VAL A 221 6.36 20.42 -9.61
N LYS A 222 5.34 20.93 -10.30
CA LYS A 222 4.99 22.35 -10.23
C LYS A 222 4.56 22.81 -8.85
N ASN A 223 3.80 21.98 -8.14
CA ASN A 223 3.31 22.28 -6.79
C ASN A 223 4.37 22.04 -5.69
N VAL A 224 5.27 21.08 -5.91
CA VAL A 224 6.34 20.69 -4.98
C VAL A 224 7.60 20.41 -5.82
N PRO A 225 8.47 21.40 -6.05
CA PRO A 225 9.61 21.27 -6.97
C PRO A 225 10.56 20.11 -6.66
N GLU A 226 10.68 19.74 -5.38
CA GLU A 226 11.51 18.62 -4.92
C GLU A 226 11.01 17.27 -5.44
N MET A 227 9.75 17.17 -5.86
CA MET A 227 9.17 15.96 -6.46
C MET A 227 9.86 15.56 -7.78
N LYS A 228 10.61 16.46 -8.42
CA LYS A 228 11.43 16.11 -9.61
C LYS A 228 12.44 15.01 -9.31
N ASP A 229 12.97 14.96 -8.07
CA ASP A 229 13.94 13.96 -7.67
C ASP A 229 13.31 12.57 -7.52
N GLU A 230 11.99 12.49 -7.27
CA GLU A 230 11.27 11.22 -7.23
C GLU A 230 11.28 10.48 -8.59
N ASN A 231 11.47 11.21 -9.69
CA ASN A 231 11.63 10.62 -11.03
C ASN A 231 13.02 10.05 -11.32
N ARG A 232 13.97 10.21 -10.39
CA ARG A 232 15.34 9.68 -10.53
C ARG A 232 15.46 8.23 -10.04
N ARG A 233 14.45 7.76 -9.30
CA ARG A 233 14.30 6.37 -8.86
C ARG A 233 12.84 6.07 -8.57
N PRO A 234 12.38 4.82 -8.75
CA PRO A 234 11.01 4.45 -8.38
C PRO A 234 10.85 4.46 -6.84
N MET A 235 9.80 5.11 -6.35
CA MET A 235 9.42 5.10 -4.94
C MET A 235 8.42 4.01 -4.63
N PHE A 236 7.52 3.75 -5.57
CA PHE A 236 6.43 2.79 -5.42
C PHE A 236 6.43 1.77 -6.55
N LEU A 237 5.93 0.59 -6.23
CA LEU A 237 5.60 -0.48 -7.15
C LEU A 237 4.12 -0.76 -7.04
N ILE A 238 3.39 -0.76 -8.16
CA ILE A 238 1.97 -1.10 -8.22
C ILE A 238 1.79 -2.31 -9.12
N ILE A 239 1.02 -3.29 -8.65
CA ILE A 239 0.75 -4.51 -9.40
C ILE A 239 -0.76 -4.76 -9.46
N LEU A 240 -1.24 -5.09 -10.66
CA LEU A 240 -2.56 -5.65 -10.92
C LEU A 240 -2.39 -7.12 -11.29
N ALA A 241 -3.02 -7.99 -10.53
CA ALA A 241 -3.03 -9.43 -10.76
C ALA A 241 -4.47 -9.98 -10.72
N GLU A 242 -4.76 -11.04 -11.46
CA GLU A 242 -6.07 -11.66 -11.64
C GLU A 242 -6.02 -13.13 -11.27
N LYS A 243 -7.09 -13.62 -10.62
CA LYS A 243 -7.30 -15.05 -10.33
C LYS A 243 -7.87 -15.80 -11.51
#